data_6584fa353632ce1f7e1d7459d634ef3c
#
_entry.id   6584fa353632ce1f7e1d7459d634ef3c
#
_cell.length_a   1.000
_cell.length_b   1.000
_cell.length_c   1.000
_cell.angle_alpha   90.00
_cell.angle_beta   90.00
_cell.angle_gamma   90.00
#
_symmetry.space_group_name_H-M   'P 1'
#
loop_
_entity.id
_entity.type
_entity.pdbx_description
1 polymer ?
#
loop_
_entity_poly.entity_id
_entity_poly.type
_entity_poly.pdbx_seq_one_letter_code
_entity_poly.pdbx_strand_id
1 'polypeptide(L)'
;MKRISAIFFVCCLFVGLLLTGPVQAYDLPLGLNLGFTSFLDGGPPAGPGFYYTQYLQFITSDEFKDNDGNDLLPPFADEDLSAQVLLSQFIYQSNQDLLFGGKWGLNVIIPYASINLKYGVPNTFGFPEDNGSGLGDILIGPFLQWDPIMGAKGPILMHRVEFQLIFPTGDYDANRELNPGSNHFSFNPYWAATLFITPKLTASTRIHYLWNDENDDPNRNFVALGADDTQAGQAIHLNYTMAYEVLPKQLRVGINGYYLKQITDTQLNGNDVNNRREQVFAIGPGLIYHVNQNTHLFFNAYFESNVENRPEGERYNLRFVHHF
;
A
#
# COMPACT_ATOMS: atom_id res chain seq x y z
N MET A 1 -37.51 -19.02 35.76
CA MET A 1 -36.30 -19.49 35.03
C MET A 1 -36.49 -19.65 33.52
N LYS A 2 -37.63 -20.13 32.97
CA LYS A 2 -37.84 -20.30 31.52
C LYS A 2 -37.89 -19.03 30.68
N ARG A 3 -38.25 -17.87 31.24
CA ARG A 3 -38.31 -16.57 30.53
C ARG A 3 -36.95 -15.90 30.38
N ILE A 4 -36.02 -16.10 31.28
CA ILE A 4 -34.65 -15.54 31.21
C ILE A 4 -33.83 -16.27 30.16
N SER A 5 -33.98 -17.60 30.02
CA SER A 5 -33.30 -18.39 29.00
C SER A 5 -33.74 -18.02 27.56
N ALA A 6 -35.03 -17.66 27.38
CA ALA A 6 -35.53 -17.25 26.07
C ALA A 6 -35.02 -15.87 25.63
N ILE A 7 -34.86 -14.92 26.57
CA ILE A 7 -34.32 -13.58 26.28
C ILE A 7 -32.83 -13.69 25.97
N PHE A 8 -32.07 -14.53 26.69
CA PHE A 8 -30.66 -14.75 26.42
C PHE A 8 -30.42 -15.43 25.06
N PHE A 9 -31.28 -16.39 24.70
CA PHE A 9 -31.22 -17.08 23.40
C PHE A 9 -31.61 -16.15 22.23
N VAL A 10 -32.59 -15.24 22.42
CA VAL A 10 -32.96 -14.24 21.42
C VAL A 10 -31.88 -13.17 21.29
N CYS A 11 -31.25 -12.71 22.39
CA CYS A 11 -30.10 -11.80 22.31
C CYS A 11 -28.89 -12.44 21.62
N CYS A 12 -28.58 -13.70 21.91
CA CYS A 12 -27.51 -14.40 21.21
C CYS A 12 -27.81 -14.65 19.73
N LEU A 13 -29.09 -14.89 19.35
CA LEU A 13 -29.50 -14.99 17.95
C LEU A 13 -29.47 -13.63 17.24
N PHE A 14 -29.80 -12.55 17.95
CA PHE A 14 -29.72 -11.18 17.39
C PHE A 14 -28.28 -10.70 17.25
N VAL A 15 -27.41 -11.01 18.21
CA VAL A 15 -25.95 -10.72 18.10
C VAL A 15 -25.33 -11.59 17.02
N GLY A 16 -25.70 -12.86 16.88
CA GLY A 16 -25.25 -13.74 15.79
C GLY A 16 -25.73 -13.31 14.41
N LEU A 17 -26.91 -12.66 14.29
CA LEU A 17 -27.44 -12.11 13.03
C LEU A 17 -26.82 -10.77 12.67
N LEU A 18 -26.30 -10.01 13.64
CA LEU A 18 -25.58 -8.74 13.39
C LEU A 18 -24.10 -8.99 13.01
N LEU A 19 -23.57 -10.17 13.33
CA LEU A 19 -22.19 -10.55 13.01
C LEU A 19 -22.05 -11.36 11.71
N THR A 20 -23.15 -11.63 10.99
CA THR A 20 -23.15 -12.33 9.69
C THR A 20 -22.95 -11.38 8.50
N GLY A 21 -22.65 -10.12 8.72
CA GLY A 21 -21.99 -9.34 7.68
C GLY A 21 -20.62 -9.97 7.40
N PRO A 22 -20.20 -10.14 6.13
CA PRO A 22 -18.86 -10.62 5.86
C PRO A 22 -17.87 -9.69 6.54
N VAL A 23 -17.07 -10.21 7.48
CA VAL A 23 -15.92 -9.47 7.98
C VAL A 23 -15.06 -9.20 6.76
N GLN A 24 -14.98 -7.94 6.36
CA GLN A 24 -14.30 -7.56 5.14
C GLN A 24 -12.81 -7.68 5.38
N ALA A 25 -12.24 -8.75 4.85
CA ALA A 25 -10.79 -8.87 4.77
C ALA A 25 -10.27 -7.84 3.77
N TYR A 26 -9.10 -7.33 4.04
CA TYR A 26 -8.30 -6.51 3.14
C TYR A 26 -7.98 -7.34 1.88
N ASP A 27 -8.50 -6.94 0.73
CA ASP A 27 -8.45 -7.75 -0.49
C ASP A 27 -7.22 -7.46 -1.35
N LEU A 28 -6.67 -6.23 -1.26
CA LEU A 28 -5.57 -5.78 -2.09
C LEU A 28 -4.20 -6.18 -1.50
N PRO A 29 -3.15 -6.42 -2.33
CA PRO A 29 -1.83 -6.81 -1.85
C PRO A 29 -1.24 -5.82 -0.84
N LEU A 30 -0.68 -6.31 0.28
CA LEU A 30 -0.04 -5.50 1.32
C LEU A 30 1.16 -4.67 0.82
N GLY A 31 1.84 -5.14 -0.22
CA GLY A 31 3.00 -4.48 -0.83
C GLY A 31 2.68 -3.29 -1.74
N LEU A 32 1.42 -2.84 -1.81
CA LEU A 32 1.07 -1.68 -2.61
C LEU A 32 1.78 -0.41 -2.13
N ASN A 33 2.17 0.42 -3.10
CA ASN A 33 2.87 1.67 -2.82
C ASN A 33 1.91 2.74 -2.26
N LEU A 34 1.48 2.55 -1.01
CA LEU A 34 0.74 3.54 -0.23
C LEU A 34 1.70 4.23 0.75
N GLY A 35 2.29 5.35 0.30
CA GLY A 35 3.20 6.14 1.10
C GLY A 35 4.66 5.64 1.17
N PHE A 36 5.05 4.58 0.47
CA PHE A 36 6.46 4.18 0.41
C PHE A 36 7.30 5.20 -0.36
N THR A 37 6.79 5.73 -1.47
CA THR A 37 7.47 6.77 -2.24
C THR A 37 6.88 8.16 -1.98
N SER A 38 7.71 9.19 -2.11
CA SER A 38 7.32 10.55 -1.75
C SER A 38 8.05 11.61 -2.59
N PHE A 39 8.88 12.46 -1.97
CA PHE A 39 9.53 13.60 -2.60
C PHE A 39 10.51 13.20 -3.71
N LEU A 40 10.57 14.00 -4.77
CA LEU A 40 11.49 13.85 -5.91
C LEU A 40 11.36 12.49 -6.63
N ASP A 41 10.15 11.95 -6.72
CA ASP A 41 9.88 10.57 -7.16
C ASP A 41 9.94 10.37 -8.69
N GLY A 42 10.05 11.43 -9.47
CA GLY A 42 10.10 11.37 -10.93
C GLY A 42 11.40 10.83 -11.53
N GLY A 43 12.41 10.60 -10.70
CA GLY A 43 13.69 10.04 -11.15
C GLY A 43 14.67 9.81 -10.03
N PRO A 44 15.74 9.04 -10.31
CA PRO A 44 16.76 8.76 -9.31
C PRO A 44 17.58 10.03 -9.00
N PRO A 45 18.03 10.17 -7.76
CA PRO A 45 18.68 11.40 -7.32
C PRO A 45 20.08 11.65 -7.92
N ALA A 46 20.76 10.59 -8.40
CA ALA A 46 22.14 10.67 -8.88
C ALA A 46 22.33 10.18 -10.34
N GLY A 47 21.23 9.88 -11.06
CA GLY A 47 21.28 9.44 -12.48
C GLY A 47 21.48 7.94 -12.65
N PRO A 48 22.05 7.49 -13.79
CA PRO A 48 22.26 6.07 -14.07
C PRO A 48 23.21 5.37 -13.08
N GLY A 49 23.00 4.08 -12.84
CA GLY A 49 23.81 3.26 -11.96
C GLY A 49 23.00 2.29 -11.12
N PHE A 50 23.62 1.76 -10.10
CA PHE A 50 22.97 0.88 -9.12
C PHE A 50 22.53 1.66 -7.89
N TYR A 51 21.32 1.33 -7.44
CA TYR A 51 20.76 1.87 -6.21
C TYR A 51 20.30 0.74 -5.31
N TYR A 52 20.53 0.94 -4.02
CA TYR A 52 19.84 0.21 -2.96
C TYR A 52 18.92 1.17 -2.22
N THR A 53 17.70 0.73 -2.01
CA THR A 53 16.73 1.46 -1.20
C THR A 53 16.16 0.52 -0.15
N GLN A 54 16.16 0.96 1.10
CA GLN A 54 15.50 0.28 2.21
C GLN A 54 14.36 1.14 2.71
N TYR A 55 13.17 0.53 2.77
CA TYR A 55 12.01 1.13 3.42
C TYR A 55 11.71 0.39 4.72
N LEU A 56 11.27 1.14 5.70
CA LEU A 56 10.67 0.64 6.92
C LEU A 56 9.40 1.45 7.16
N GLN A 57 8.24 0.80 7.03
CA GLN A 57 6.95 1.41 7.28
C GLN A 57 6.31 0.78 8.50
N PHE A 58 5.86 1.63 9.43
CA PHE A 58 5.03 1.27 10.57
C PHE A 58 3.60 1.68 10.26
N ILE A 59 2.67 0.77 10.47
CA ILE A 59 1.23 0.97 10.24
C ILE A 59 0.54 0.68 11.57
N THR A 60 -0.35 1.56 11.99
CA THR A 60 -1.25 1.34 13.12
C THR A 60 -2.67 1.71 12.71
N SER A 61 -3.63 0.92 13.13
CA SER A 61 -5.05 1.15 12.87
C SER A 61 -5.85 0.62 14.04
N ASP A 62 -6.75 1.43 14.55
CA ASP A 62 -7.67 1.13 15.66
C ASP A 62 -9.14 1.13 15.22
N GLU A 63 -9.40 1.26 13.93
CA GLU A 63 -10.74 1.26 13.36
C GLU A 63 -10.78 0.51 12.01
N PHE A 64 -11.78 -0.36 11.84
CA PHE A 64 -12.11 -0.96 10.55
C PHE A 64 -13.37 -0.32 10.00
N LYS A 65 -13.32 0.17 8.76
CA LYS A 65 -14.42 0.89 8.12
C LYS A 65 -15.23 0.00 7.18
N ASP A 66 -16.54 0.19 7.19
CA ASP A 66 -17.47 -0.43 6.24
C ASP A 66 -17.52 0.33 4.89
N ASN A 67 -18.42 -0.06 4.00
CA ASN A 67 -18.61 0.57 2.69
C ASN A 67 -19.04 2.05 2.74
N ASP A 68 -19.64 2.48 3.83
CA ASP A 68 -20.13 3.84 4.02
C ASP A 68 -19.17 4.69 4.89
N GLY A 69 -18.01 4.11 5.27
CA GLY A 69 -17.00 4.75 6.10
C GLY A 69 -17.34 4.78 7.60
N ASN A 70 -18.34 3.99 8.02
CA ASN A 70 -18.64 3.83 9.44
C ASN A 70 -17.79 2.71 10.05
N ASP A 71 -17.69 2.68 11.37
CA ASP A 71 -17.01 1.60 12.07
C ASP A 71 -17.69 0.27 11.79
N LEU A 72 -16.92 -0.67 11.23
CA LEU A 72 -17.39 -2.00 10.84
C LEU A 72 -17.69 -2.86 12.07
N LEU A 73 -16.83 -2.77 13.08
CA LEU A 73 -16.92 -3.57 14.31
C LEU A 73 -17.59 -2.78 15.42
N PRO A 74 -18.30 -3.46 16.34
CA PRO A 74 -18.90 -2.77 17.48
C PRO A 74 -17.81 -2.26 18.43
N PRO A 75 -18.05 -1.15 19.17
CA PRO A 75 -17.05 -0.52 20.04
C PRO A 75 -16.41 -1.42 21.10
N PHE A 76 -17.07 -2.54 21.45
CA PHE A 76 -16.50 -3.51 22.40
C PHE A 76 -15.45 -4.45 21.76
N ALA A 77 -15.32 -4.44 20.45
CA ALA A 77 -14.29 -5.25 19.77
C ALA A 77 -12.89 -4.71 20.05
N ASP A 78 -12.75 -3.36 20.17
CA ASP A 78 -11.49 -2.68 20.53
C ASP A 78 -10.31 -3.24 19.72
N GLU A 79 -10.46 -3.16 18.39
CA GLU A 79 -9.48 -3.70 17.43
C GLU A 79 -8.20 -2.85 17.40
N ASP A 80 -7.06 -3.51 17.36
CA ASP A 80 -5.73 -2.91 17.22
C ASP A 80 -4.93 -3.71 16.19
N LEU A 81 -4.80 -3.13 14.99
CA LEU A 81 -3.96 -3.66 13.92
C LEU A 81 -2.65 -2.88 13.90
N SER A 82 -1.55 -3.58 14.03
CA SER A 82 -0.23 -3.01 13.80
C SER A 82 0.56 -3.85 12.80
N ALA A 83 1.25 -3.19 11.87
CA ALA A 83 2.13 -3.87 10.94
C ALA A 83 3.45 -3.14 10.77
N GLN A 84 4.50 -3.92 10.53
CA GLN A 84 5.82 -3.44 10.13
C GLN A 84 6.13 -4.03 8.77
N VAL A 85 6.39 -3.17 7.78
CA VAL A 85 6.72 -3.58 6.43
C VAL A 85 8.12 -3.10 6.09
N LEU A 86 9.00 -4.05 5.76
CA LEU A 86 10.34 -3.82 5.23
C LEU A 86 10.31 -4.08 3.73
N LEU A 87 10.80 -3.12 2.92
CA LEU A 87 11.02 -3.35 1.50
C LEU A 87 12.51 -3.15 1.20
N SER A 88 13.18 -4.20 0.76
CA SER A 88 14.53 -4.11 0.22
C SER A 88 14.44 -3.99 -1.30
N GLN A 89 14.87 -2.85 -1.84
CA GLN A 89 14.73 -2.52 -3.25
C GLN A 89 16.11 -2.36 -3.90
N PHE A 90 16.28 -3.03 -5.03
CA PHE A 90 17.48 -3.00 -5.87
C PHE A 90 17.09 -2.43 -7.23
N ILE A 91 17.75 -1.34 -7.63
CA ILE A 91 17.46 -0.66 -8.89
C ILE A 91 18.75 -0.60 -9.71
N TYR A 92 18.65 -0.98 -10.97
CA TYR A 92 19.66 -0.67 -11.96
C TYR A 92 19.06 0.24 -13.02
N GLN A 93 19.69 1.39 -13.27
CA GLN A 93 19.35 2.28 -14.38
C GLN A 93 20.52 2.31 -15.38
N SER A 94 20.24 1.93 -16.60
CA SER A 94 21.18 2.04 -17.72
C SER A 94 21.41 3.50 -18.12
N ASN A 95 22.57 3.77 -18.70
CA ASN A 95 22.83 5.03 -19.42
C ASN A 95 22.50 4.94 -20.92
N GLN A 96 21.97 3.80 -21.38
CA GLN A 96 21.64 3.58 -22.79
C GLN A 96 20.16 3.86 -23.04
N ASP A 97 19.89 4.64 -24.06
CA ASP A 97 18.53 4.88 -24.55
C ASP A 97 17.98 3.59 -25.18
N LEU A 98 16.71 3.30 -24.93
CA LEU A 98 16.02 2.13 -25.48
C LEU A 98 14.86 2.55 -26.39
N LEU A 99 13.82 3.19 -25.83
CA LEU A 99 12.60 3.60 -26.54
C LEU A 99 12.30 5.05 -26.28
N PHE A 100 11.96 5.81 -27.32
CA PHE A 100 11.54 7.22 -27.24
C PHE A 100 12.51 8.11 -26.45
N GLY A 101 13.82 7.80 -26.48
CA GLY A 101 14.85 8.50 -25.71
C GLY A 101 14.83 8.20 -24.21
N GLY A 102 14.06 7.21 -23.77
CA GLY A 102 14.05 6.73 -22.39
C GLY A 102 15.16 5.73 -22.14
N LYS A 103 15.89 5.89 -21.05
CA LYS A 103 16.91 4.95 -20.56
C LYS A 103 16.21 3.81 -19.83
N TRP A 104 16.57 2.58 -20.19
CA TRP A 104 15.97 1.42 -19.53
C TRP A 104 16.55 1.18 -18.14
N GLY A 105 15.78 0.51 -17.31
CA GLY A 105 16.22 0.04 -16.02
C GLY A 105 15.38 -1.12 -15.53
N LEU A 106 15.81 -1.69 -14.41
CA LEU A 106 15.14 -2.79 -13.74
C LEU A 106 15.07 -2.48 -12.24
N ASN A 107 13.90 -2.71 -11.68
CA ASN A 107 13.60 -2.58 -10.27
C ASN A 107 13.22 -3.97 -9.73
N VAL A 108 13.79 -4.37 -8.58
CA VAL A 108 13.42 -5.59 -7.85
C VAL A 108 13.17 -5.20 -6.40
N ILE A 109 12.01 -5.56 -5.88
CA ILE A 109 11.64 -5.30 -4.49
C ILE A 109 11.31 -6.62 -3.80
N ILE A 110 11.92 -6.83 -2.63
CA ILE A 110 11.69 -7.99 -1.77
C ILE A 110 11.03 -7.47 -0.49
N PRO A 111 9.72 -7.73 -0.30
CA PRO A 111 8.99 -7.34 0.90
C PRO A 111 9.18 -8.34 2.04
N TYR A 112 9.11 -7.85 3.27
CA TYR A 112 8.89 -8.64 4.47
C TYR A 112 7.88 -7.90 5.34
N ALA A 113 6.85 -8.58 5.82
CA ALA A 113 5.83 -7.98 6.68
C ALA A 113 5.71 -8.75 8.00
N SER A 114 5.49 -8.00 9.08
CA SER A 114 5.06 -8.53 10.37
C SER A 114 3.74 -7.87 10.71
N ILE A 115 2.69 -8.66 10.88
CA ILE A 115 1.31 -8.20 11.08
C ILE A 115 0.86 -8.71 12.45
N ASN A 116 0.27 -7.82 13.25
CA ASN A 116 -0.27 -8.15 14.56
C ASN A 116 -1.65 -7.50 14.69
N LEU A 117 -2.68 -8.34 14.86
CA LEU A 117 -4.06 -7.92 15.05
C LEU A 117 -4.56 -8.44 16.39
N LYS A 118 -5.10 -7.54 17.20
CA LYS A 118 -5.64 -7.83 18.53
C LYS A 118 -7.04 -7.27 18.68
N TYR A 119 -7.77 -7.87 19.61
CA TYR A 119 -9.09 -7.41 20.02
C TYR A 119 -9.17 -7.35 21.53
N GLY A 120 -9.95 -6.39 22.07
CA GLY A 120 -10.24 -6.25 23.50
C GLY A 120 -11.13 -7.36 24.07
N VAL A 121 -11.69 -8.22 23.20
CA VAL A 121 -12.56 -9.35 23.56
C VAL A 121 -11.96 -10.68 23.12
N PRO A 122 -12.28 -11.80 23.82
CA PRO A 122 -11.84 -13.11 23.39
C PRO A 122 -12.33 -13.45 21.97
N ASN A 123 -11.50 -14.18 21.19
CA ASN A 123 -11.84 -14.61 19.82
C ASN A 123 -12.97 -15.66 19.74
N THR A 124 -13.94 -15.59 20.64
CA THR A 124 -15.19 -16.38 20.63
C THR A 124 -16.24 -15.81 19.68
N PHE A 125 -15.99 -14.63 19.12
CA PHE A 125 -16.92 -13.91 18.24
C PHE A 125 -16.62 -14.10 16.75
N GLY A 126 -15.58 -14.87 16.39
CA GLY A 126 -15.21 -15.13 14.99
C GLY A 126 -14.55 -13.97 14.28
N PHE A 127 -13.90 -13.07 15.02
CA PHE A 127 -13.07 -12.02 14.43
C PHE A 127 -11.81 -12.61 13.76
N PRO A 128 -11.23 -11.93 12.76
CA PRO A 128 -9.95 -12.31 12.17
C PRO A 128 -8.86 -12.52 13.23
N GLU A 129 -7.92 -13.39 12.97
CA GLU A 129 -6.80 -13.65 13.88
C GLU A 129 -5.49 -13.08 13.34
N ASP A 130 -4.58 -12.76 14.23
CA ASP A 130 -3.21 -12.41 13.89
C ASP A 130 -2.49 -13.59 13.22
N ASN A 131 -1.75 -13.32 12.15
CA ASN A 131 -1.13 -14.35 11.34
C ASN A 131 0.40 -14.25 11.29
N GLY A 132 0.97 -13.31 12.00
CA GLY A 132 2.41 -13.24 12.19
C GLY A 132 3.16 -12.55 11.05
N SER A 133 4.32 -13.10 10.70
CA SER A 133 5.29 -12.46 9.81
C SER A 133 5.79 -13.39 8.74
N GLY A 134 6.25 -12.82 7.62
CA GLY A 134 6.83 -13.57 6.53
C GLY A 134 7.25 -12.70 5.34
N LEU A 135 7.81 -13.35 4.32
CA LEU A 135 8.12 -12.71 3.06
C LEU A 135 6.81 -12.34 2.33
N GLY A 136 6.77 -11.15 1.78
CA GLY A 136 5.72 -10.73 0.84
C GLY A 136 6.05 -11.12 -0.60
N ASP A 137 5.16 -10.77 -1.51
CA ASP A 137 5.29 -11.05 -2.92
C ASP A 137 6.40 -10.22 -3.57
N ILE A 138 7.29 -10.86 -4.32
CA ILE A 138 8.39 -10.18 -5.01
C ILE A 138 7.84 -9.33 -6.15
N LEU A 139 8.31 -8.07 -6.23
CA LEU A 139 7.96 -7.15 -7.29
C LEU A 139 9.16 -6.98 -8.24
N ILE A 140 8.89 -7.10 -9.54
CA ILE A 140 9.89 -6.86 -10.59
C ILE A 140 9.31 -5.82 -11.56
N GLY A 141 10.04 -4.73 -11.80
CA GLY A 141 9.59 -3.63 -12.65
C GLY A 141 10.64 -3.19 -13.66
N PRO A 142 10.55 -3.61 -14.93
CA PRO A 142 11.28 -2.93 -16.00
C PRO A 142 10.71 -1.53 -16.20
N PHE A 143 11.60 -0.54 -16.39
CA PHE A 143 11.21 0.85 -16.52
C PHE A 143 11.95 1.62 -17.60
N LEU A 144 11.36 2.74 -18.00
CA LEU A 144 11.98 3.77 -18.82
C LEU A 144 12.07 5.08 -18.00
N GLN A 145 13.28 5.62 -17.90
CA GLN A 145 13.57 6.89 -17.27
C GLN A 145 14.04 7.88 -18.33
N TRP A 146 13.37 9.02 -18.43
CA TRP A 146 13.83 10.09 -19.31
C TRP A 146 14.75 11.05 -18.57
N ASP A 147 15.69 11.62 -19.32
CA ASP A 147 16.50 12.73 -18.82
C ASP A 147 15.59 13.91 -18.43
N PRO A 148 15.99 14.71 -17.42
CA PRO A 148 15.20 15.85 -17.03
C PRO A 148 14.95 16.82 -18.18
N ILE A 149 13.71 17.25 -18.37
CA ILE A 149 13.40 18.38 -19.25
C ILE A 149 13.95 19.64 -18.61
N MET A 150 14.91 20.28 -19.28
CA MET A 150 15.64 21.43 -18.75
C MET A 150 15.02 22.75 -19.19
N GLY A 151 14.97 23.71 -18.27
CA GLY A 151 14.65 25.11 -18.52
C GLY A 151 15.84 26.01 -18.25
N ALA A 152 15.64 27.32 -18.37
CA ALA A 152 16.69 28.33 -18.17
C ALA A 152 17.27 28.35 -16.73
N LYS A 153 16.52 27.85 -15.73
CA LYS A 153 16.90 27.89 -14.31
C LYS A 153 17.15 26.48 -13.71
N GLY A 154 17.25 25.44 -14.53
CA GLY A 154 17.42 24.05 -14.11
C GLY A 154 16.32 23.13 -14.62
N PRO A 155 16.15 21.93 -14.04
CA PRO A 155 15.12 21.00 -14.45
C PRO A 155 13.71 21.60 -14.26
N ILE A 156 12.81 21.26 -15.19
CA ILE A 156 11.38 21.57 -15.11
C ILE A 156 10.61 20.30 -14.73
N LEU A 157 10.92 19.19 -15.40
CA LEU A 157 10.22 17.93 -15.21
C LEU A 157 11.21 16.76 -15.25
N MET A 158 11.06 15.84 -14.32
CA MET A 158 11.65 14.50 -14.36
C MET A 158 10.50 13.49 -14.34
N HIS A 159 10.57 12.43 -15.14
CA HIS A 159 9.53 11.42 -15.15
C HIS A 159 10.03 10.04 -15.56
N ARG A 160 9.25 9.03 -15.17
CA ARG A 160 9.51 7.59 -15.40
C ARG A 160 8.19 6.87 -15.64
N VAL A 161 8.27 5.80 -16.44
CA VAL A 161 7.22 4.78 -16.54
C VAL A 161 7.81 3.43 -16.13
N GLU A 162 7.09 2.67 -15.32
CA GLU A 162 7.49 1.32 -14.90
C GLU A 162 6.33 0.35 -15.05
N PHE A 163 6.63 -0.86 -15.53
CA PHE A 163 5.70 -1.97 -15.67
C PHE A 163 5.95 -2.95 -14.53
N GLN A 164 5.39 -2.66 -13.36
CA GLN A 164 5.60 -3.45 -12.15
C GLN A 164 4.75 -4.72 -12.17
N LEU A 165 5.42 -5.86 -12.00
CA LEU A 165 4.86 -7.20 -11.90
C LEU A 165 5.03 -7.69 -10.47
N ILE A 166 3.97 -8.18 -9.85
CA ILE A 166 3.97 -8.73 -8.49
C ILE A 166 3.72 -10.23 -8.61
N PHE A 167 4.66 -11.03 -8.14
CA PHE A 167 4.62 -12.48 -8.26
C PHE A 167 4.20 -13.10 -6.92
N PRO A 168 3.30 -14.09 -6.90
CA PRO A 168 2.81 -14.74 -5.69
C PRO A 168 3.88 -15.66 -5.07
N THR A 169 4.91 -15.04 -4.52
CA THR A 169 6.08 -15.73 -3.94
C THR A 169 6.17 -15.56 -2.43
N GLY A 170 5.25 -14.80 -1.87
CA GLY A 170 5.19 -14.51 -0.44
C GLY A 170 4.63 -15.67 0.39
N ASP A 171 4.79 -15.55 1.70
CA ASP A 171 4.23 -16.50 2.65
C ASP A 171 2.71 -16.37 2.67
N TYR A 172 2.02 -17.44 2.26
CA TYR A 172 0.57 -17.52 2.21
C TYR A 172 0.07 -18.84 2.84
N ASP A 173 -0.98 -18.75 3.62
CA ASP A 173 -1.69 -19.88 4.20
C ASP A 173 -3.21 -19.60 4.16
N ALA A 174 -3.95 -20.39 3.39
CA ALA A 174 -5.40 -20.23 3.24
C ALA A 174 -6.19 -20.37 4.56
N ASN A 175 -5.58 -20.96 5.60
CA ASN A 175 -6.19 -21.03 6.93
C ASN A 175 -6.05 -19.71 7.74
N ARG A 176 -5.39 -18.70 7.20
CA ARG A 176 -5.20 -17.38 7.82
C ARG A 176 -6.02 -16.33 7.09
N GLU A 177 -6.43 -15.27 7.79
CA GLU A 177 -7.11 -14.12 7.19
C GLU A 177 -6.14 -13.08 6.65
N LEU A 178 -5.04 -12.85 7.37
CA LEU A 178 -4.03 -11.87 7.01
C LEU A 178 -2.74 -12.60 6.62
N ASN A 179 -2.30 -12.42 5.41
CA ASN A 179 -1.12 -13.06 4.86
C ASN A 179 -0.11 -12.02 4.35
N PRO A 180 1.21 -12.22 4.51
CA PRO A 180 2.24 -11.40 3.86
C PRO A 180 2.19 -11.45 2.34
N GLY A 181 1.90 -12.60 1.74
CA GLY A 181 1.69 -12.83 0.32
C GLY A 181 0.20 -12.84 -0.06
N SER A 182 -0.10 -12.52 -1.31
CA SER A 182 -1.47 -12.43 -1.84
C SER A 182 -1.95 -13.70 -2.55
N ASN A 183 -1.04 -14.62 -2.85
CA ASN A 183 -1.29 -15.87 -3.60
C ASN A 183 -1.89 -15.66 -5.00
N HIS A 184 -1.75 -14.48 -5.58
CA HIS A 184 -2.13 -14.20 -6.96
C HIS A 184 -1.13 -13.27 -7.62
N PHE A 185 -1.03 -13.35 -8.94
CA PHE A 185 -0.24 -12.41 -9.74
C PHE A 185 -0.94 -11.04 -9.81
N SER A 186 -0.14 -9.96 -9.81
CA SER A 186 -0.68 -8.61 -10.06
C SER A 186 0.17 -7.83 -11.03
N PHE A 187 -0.48 -6.99 -11.83
CA PHE A 187 0.14 -6.02 -12.72
C PHE A 187 -0.15 -4.61 -12.25
N ASN A 188 0.90 -3.85 -11.89
CA ASN A 188 0.80 -2.57 -11.23
C ASN A 188 1.66 -1.49 -11.91
N PRO A 189 1.44 -1.21 -13.23
CA PRO A 189 2.18 -0.19 -13.95
C PRO A 189 1.96 1.18 -13.34
N TYR A 190 2.98 2.05 -13.45
CA TYR A 190 2.87 3.42 -12.99
C TYR A 190 3.61 4.45 -13.87
N TRP A 191 3.17 5.68 -13.76
CA TRP A 191 3.89 6.86 -14.17
C TRP A 191 4.25 7.70 -12.94
N ALA A 192 5.55 8.03 -12.79
CA ALA A 192 6.04 8.91 -11.75
C ALA A 192 6.62 10.17 -12.34
N ALA A 193 6.34 11.31 -11.72
CA ALA A 193 6.81 12.62 -12.17
C ALA A 193 7.19 13.53 -11.00
N THR A 194 8.18 14.38 -11.24
CA THR A 194 8.54 15.51 -10.37
C THR A 194 8.58 16.79 -11.20
N LEU A 195 7.72 17.73 -10.87
CA LEU A 195 7.69 19.07 -11.41
C LEU A 195 8.50 20.03 -10.51
N PHE A 196 9.46 20.72 -11.09
CA PHE A 196 10.22 21.79 -10.42
C PHE A 196 9.52 23.12 -10.69
N ILE A 197 8.57 23.50 -9.83
CA ILE A 197 7.81 24.75 -9.93
C ILE A 197 8.75 25.94 -9.83
N THR A 198 9.70 25.84 -8.92
CA THR A 198 10.88 26.71 -8.82
C THR A 198 12.10 25.84 -8.47
N PRO A 199 13.35 26.37 -8.52
CA PRO A 199 14.51 25.60 -8.06
C PRO A 199 14.38 25.05 -6.61
N LYS A 200 13.56 25.70 -5.77
CA LYS A 200 13.35 25.30 -4.37
C LYS A 200 12.03 24.58 -4.13
N LEU A 201 10.99 24.80 -4.93
CA LEU A 201 9.66 24.21 -4.75
C LEU A 201 9.42 23.13 -5.78
N THR A 202 9.14 21.92 -5.32
CA THR A 202 8.84 20.76 -6.16
C THR A 202 7.49 20.15 -5.81
N ALA A 203 6.79 19.63 -6.81
CA ALA A 203 5.65 18.75 -6.65
C ALA A 203 5.95 17.41 -7.32
N SER A 204 5.62 16.30 -6.67
CA SER A 204 5.82 14.96 -7.24
C SER A 204 4.54 14.15 -7.14
N THR A 205 4.36 13.26 -8.10
CA THR A 205 3.28 12.27 -8.08
C THR A 205 3.76 10.96 -8.68
N ARG A 206 3.15 9.86 -8.23
CA ARG A 206 3.26 8.55 -8.86
C ARG A 206 1.85 7.98 -8.93
N ILE A 207 1.38 7.69 -10.13
CA ILE A 207 0.02 7.22 -10.40
C ILE A 207 0.13 5.81 -10.91
N HIS A 208 -0.57 4.88 -10.25
CA HIS A 208 -0.62 3.46 -10.56
C HIS A 208 -2.00 3.06 -11.06
N TYR A 209 -2.02 2.05 -11.91
CA TYR A 209 -3.17 1.19 -12.13
C TYR A 209 -2.83 -0.21 -11.63
N LEU A 210 -3.74 -0.83 -10.91
CA LEU A 210 -3.58 -2.19 -10.37
C LEU A 210 -4.61 -3.12 -11.01
N TRP A 211 -4.13 -4.22 -11.54
CA TRP A 211 -4.91 -5.40 -11.94
C TRP A 211 -4.42 -6.61 -11.17
N ASN A 212 -5.33 -7.43 -10.68
CA ASN A 212 -5.06 -8.65 -9.94
C ASN A 212 -5.61 -9.86 -10.71
N ASP A 213 -4.88 -10.96 -10.67
CA ASP A 213 -5.33 -12.27 -11.15
C ASP A 213 -6.19 -12.95 -10.09
N GLU A 214 -6.76 -14.09 -10.44
CA GLU A 214 -7.52 -14.92 -9.52
C GLU A 214 -6.62 -15.58 -8.48
N ASN A 215 -7.12 -15.71 -7.26
CA ASN A 215 -6.58 -16.57 -6.20
C ASN A 215 -7.47 -17.81 -6.10
N ASP A 216 -6.94 -18.96 -6.52
CA ASP A 216 -7.61 -20.27 -6.56
C ASP A 216 -7.52 -21.05 -5.26
N ASP A 217 -6.91 -20.47 -4.21
CA ASP A 217 -6.87 -21.00 -2.85
C ASP A 217 -7.21 -19.89 -1.83
N PRO A 218 -8.47 -19.37 -1.86
CA PRO A 218 -8.87 -18.23 -1.06
C PRO A 218 -8.78 -18.51 0.45
N ASN A 219 -8.59 -17.45 1.25
CA ASN A 219 -8.50 -17.61 2.69
C ASN A 219 -9.84 -18.07 3.31
N ARG A 220 -9.76 -18.58 4.53
CA ARG A 220 -10.90 -19.19 5.24
C ARG A 220 -12.14 -18.29 5.34
N ASN A 221 -12.00 -16.95 5.35
CA ASN A 221 -13.13 -16.05 5.39
C ASN A 221 -13.92 -16.07 4.09
N PHE A 222 -13.23 -16.11 2.95
CA PHE A 222 -13.87 -16.26 1.64
C PHE A 222 -14.46 -17.65 1.46
N VAL A 223 -13.75 -18.70 1.90
CA VAL A 223 -14.26 -20.07 1.89
C VAL A 223 -15.55 -20.19 2.73
N ALA A 224 -15.63 -19.49 3.87
CA ALA A 224 -16.84 -19.45 4.68
C ALA A 224 -18.03 -18.77 3.97
N LEU A 225 -17.78 -17.93 2.97
CA LEU A 225 -18.77 -17.32 2.09
C LEU A 225 -19.10 -18.19 0.87
N GLY A 226 -18.48 -19.36 0.73
CA GLY A 226 -18.68 -20.30 -0.37
C GLY A 226 -17.82 -20.01 -1.59
N ALA A 227 -16.69 -19.32 -1.41
CA ALA A 227 -15.73 -19.07 -2.49
C ALA A 227 -14.83 -20.29 -2.71
N ASP A 228 -14.73 -20.73 -3.96
CA ASP A 228 -13.70 -21.64 -4.46
C ASP A 228 -12.52 -20.85 -5.04
N ASP A 229 -12.78 -19.63 -5.55
CA ASP A 229 -11.81 -18.66 -6.02
C ASP A 229 -12.22 -17.24 -5.65
N THR A 230 -11.23 -16.32 -5.68
CA THR A 230 -11.44 -14.88 -5.47
C THR A 230 -10.60 -14.07 -6.43
N GLN A 231 -11.10 -12.90 -6.84
CA GLN A 231 -10.30 -11.92 -7.58
C GLN A 231 -10.49 -10.55 -6.96
N ALA A 232 -9.41 -10.00 -6.40
CA ALA A 232 -9.43 -8.62 -5.89
C ALA A 232 -9.69 -7.63 -7.03
N GLY A 233 -10.55 -6.65 -6.79
CA GLY A 233 -10.92 -5.69 -7.82
C GLY A 233 -9.75 -4.82 -8.27
N GLN A 234 -9.86 -4.28 -9.48
CA GLN A 234 -8.90 -3.34 -10.05
C GLN A 234 -8.91 -2.02 -9.27
N ALA A 235 -7.77 -1.36 -9.16
CA ALA A 235 -7.67 -0.11 -8.44
C ALA A 235 -6.81 0.93 -9.16
N ILE A 236 -7.06 2.20 -8.87
CA ILE A 236 -6.16 3.31 -9.15
C ILE A 236 -5.63 3.79 -7.82
N HIS A 237 -4.31 3.95 -7.71
CA HIS A 237 -3.72 4.57 -6.54
C HIS A 237 -2.60 5.52 -6.91
N LEU A 238 -2.37 6.50 -6.05
CA LEU A 238 -1.35 7.49 -6.29
C LEU A 238 -0.70 7.97 -4.99
N ASN A 239 0.57 8.35 -5.09
CA ASN A 239 1.26 9.16 -4.10
C ASN A 239 1.41 10.58 -4.64
N TYR A 240 1.33 11.58 -3.76
CA TYR A 240 1.52 12.98 -4.11
C TYR A 240 2.31 13.72 -3.03
N THR A 241 3.08 14.71 -3.46
CA THR A 241 3.91 15.51 -2.54
C THR A 241 4.10 16.92 -3.04
N MET A 242 4.33 17.83 -2.08
CA MET A 242 4.87 19.15 -2.36
C MET A 242 5.95 19.47 -1.33
N ALA A 243 7.14 19.86 -1.77
CA ALA A 243 8.28 20.08 -0.88
C ALA A 243 9.04 21.36 -1.23
N TYR A 244 9.50 22.06 -0.18
CA TYR A 244 10.33 23.24 -0.26
C TYR A 244 11.73 22.98 0.28
N GLU A 245 12.75 23.44 -0.44
CA GLU A 245 14.14 23.35 0.00
C GLU A 245 14.44 24.43 1.03
N VAL A 246 14.60 24.01 2.30
CA VAL A 246 14.88 24.90 3.44
C VAL A 246 16.37 25.06 3.68
N LEU A 247 17.16 24.00 3.44
CA LEU A 247 18.63 24.05 3.41
C LEU A 247 19.10 23.67 2.00
N PRO A 248 19.87 24.55 1.32
CA PRO A 248 20.27 24.33 -0.07
C PRO A 248 20.96 22.96 -0.27
N LYS A 249 20.44 22.15 -1.18
CA LYS A 249 20.94 20.81 -1.53
C LYS A 249 21.02 19.80 -0.37
N GLN A 250 20.46 20.12 0.78
CA GLN A 250 20.56 19.28 1.97
C GLN A 250 19.22 18.86 2.55
N LEU A 251 18.28 19.79 2.73
CA LEU A 251 17.01 19.49 3.38
C LEU A 251 15.83 20.08 2.61
N ARG A 252 14.84 19.22 2.30
CA ARG A 252 13.52 19.64 1.87
C ARG A 252 12.49 19.17 2.89
N VAL A 253 11.51 20.00 3.17
CA VAL A 253 10.36 19.67 4.00
C VAL A 253 9.09 19.93 3.22
N GLY A 254 8.04 19.20 3.53
CA GLY A 254 6.79 19.37 2.81
C GLY A 254 5.65 18.52 3.33
N ILE A 255 4.62 18.47 2.50
CA ILE A 255 3.47 17.59 2.68
C ILE A 255 3.56 16.42 1.70
N ASN A 256 3.07 15.28 2.13
CA ASN A 256 2.95 14.07 1.33
C ASN A 256 1.62 13.39 1.62
N GLY A 257 1.19 12.54 0.73
CA GLY A 257 -0.03 11.79 0.89
C GLY A 257 -0.16 10.72 -0.18
N TYR A 258 -1.22 9.93 -0.04
CA TYR A 258 -1.63 8.95 -1.03
C TYR A 258 -3.16 8.89 -1.12
N TYR A 259 -3.62 8.34 -2.21
CA TYR A 259 -5.02 8.02 -2.45
C TYR A 259 -5.10 6.66 -3.13
N LEU A 260 -6.07 5.85 -2.73
CA LEU A 260 -6.43 4.61 -3.40
C LEU A 260 -7.95 4.57 -3.58
N LYS A 261 -8.38 4.10 -4.74
CA LYS A 261 -9.77 3.76 -5.03
C LYS A 261 -9.82 2.50 -5.87
N GLN A 262 -10.46 1.47 -5.35
CA GLN A 262 -10.84 0.30 -6.13
C GLN A 262 -11.97 0.69 -7.09
N ILE A 263 -11.82 0.35 -8.37
CA ILE A 263 -12.69 0.82 -9.46
C ILE A 263 -13.60 -0.28 -10.01
N THR A 264 -13.29 -1.56 -9.75
CA THR A 264 -14.17 -2.69 -10.01
C THR A 264 -14.46 -3.45 -8.72
N ASP A 265 -15.52 -4.22 -8.66
CA ASP A 265 -15.83 -5.04 -7.50
C ASP A 265 -14.85 -6.22 -7.36
N THR A 266 -14.64 -6.67 -6.13
CA THR A 266 -14.02 -7.97 -5.85
C THR A 266 -14.98 -9.07 -6.30
N GLN A 267 -14.46 -10.15 -6.88
CA GLN A 267 -15.22 -11.29 -7.35
C GLN A 267 -15.04 -12.51 -6.46
N LEU A 268 -16.12 -13.27 -6.28
CA LEU A 268 -16.11 -14.62 -5.69
C LEU A 268 -16.73 -15.56 -6.73
N ASN A 269 -16.00 -16.60 -7.11
CA ASN A 269 -16.43 -17.58 -8.13
C ASN A 269 -16.87 -16.87 -9.43
N GLY A 270 -16.14 -15.84 -9.86
CA GLY A 270 -16.42 -15.03 -11.03
C GLY A 270 -17.64 -14.11 -10.92
N ASN A 271 -18.23 -13.93 -9.73
CA ASN A 271 -19.38 -13.05 -9.52
C ASN A 271 -18.98 -11.83 -8.67
N ASP A 272 -19.41 -10.65 -9.09
CA ASP A 272 -19.15 -9.39 -8.40
C ASP A 272 -19.80 -9.37 -7.00
N VAL A 273 -19.01 -8.96 -5.99
CA VAL A 273 -19.49 -8.70 -4.63
C VAL A 273 -19.68 -7.21 -4.44
N ASN A 274 -20.94 -6.79 -4.37
CA ASN A 274 -21.29 -5.39 -4.21
C ASN A 274 -20.85 -4.82 -2.86
N ASN A 275 -20.58 -3.50 -2.82
CA ASN A 275 -20.26 -2.75 -1.61
C ASN A 275 -18.95 -3.21 -0.92
N ARG A 276 -17.96 -3.67 -1.71
CA ARG A 276 -16.68 -4.15 -1.19
C ARG A 276 -15.47 -3.39 -1.74
N ARG A 277 -15.69 -2.28 -2.43
CA ARG A 277 -14.60 -1.48 -3.02
C ARG A 277 -13.86 -0.72 -1.96
N GLU A 278 -12.54 -0.90 -1.92
CA GLU A 278 -11.67 -0.19 -1.01
C GLU A 278 -11.43 1.26 -1.44
N GLN A 279 -11.34 2.15 -0.47
CA GLN A 279 -10.92 3.53 -0.65
C GLN A 279 -10.12 3.99 0.56
N VAL A 280 -9.12 4.85 0.33
CA VAL A 280 -8.42 5.60 1.38
C VAL A 280 -7.78 6.85 0.82
N PHE A 281 -7.84 7.92 1.59
CA PHE A 281 -7.07 9.14 1.42
C PHE A 281 -6.17 9.34 2.63
N ALA A 282 -4.92 9.76 2.42
CA ALA A 282 -4.01 10.08 3.51
C ALA A 282 -3.17 11.31 3.18
N ILE A 283 -2.87 12.10 4.22
CA ILE A 283 -2.01 13.27 4.13
C ILE A 283 -1.18 13.41 5.40
N GLY A 284 0.02 13.96 5.31
CA GLY A 284 0.85 14.25 6.45
C GLY A 284 2.14 14.99 6.10
N PRO A 285 2.97 15.34 7.09
CA PRO A 285 4.25 15.97 6.89
C PRO A 285 5.32 14.98 6.46
N GLY A 286 6.36 15.49 5.83
CA GLY A 286 7.53 14.68 5.51
C GLY A 286 8.76 15.53 5.19
N LEU A 287 9.88 14.86 5.07
CA LEU A 287 11.15 15.47 4.73
C LEU A 287 12.04 14.53 3.93
N ILE A 288 12.97 15.10 3.18
CA ILE A 288 14.13 14.43 2.61
C ILE A 288 15.39 15.15 3.05
N TYR A 289 16.34 14.38 3.58
CA TYR A 289 17.67 14.84 3.95
C TYR A 289 18.73 14.19 3.05
N HIS A 290 19.46 15.02 2.30
CA HIS A 290 20.57 14.59 1.47
C HIS A 290 21.84 14.59 2.31
N VAL A 291 22.29 13.41 2.77
CA VAL A 291 23.52 13.24 3.54
C VAL A 291 24.73 13.64 2.69
N ASN A 292 24.71 13.21 1.43
CA ASN A 292 25.66 13.57 0.37
C ASN A 292 24.99 13.38 -0.99
N GLN A 293 25.75 13.46 -2.08
CA GLN A 293 25.24 13.31 -3.45
C GLN A 293 24.62 11.94 -3.73
N ASN A 294 25.07 10.90 -3.03
CA ASN A 294 24.71 9.51 -3.27
C ASN A 294 23.80 8.91 -2.18
N THR A 295 23.64 9.58 -1.03
CA THR A 295 22.93 9.03 0.13
C THR A 295 21.84 9.97 0.59
N HIS A 296 20.63 9.43 0.70
CA HIS A 296 19.44 10.21 1.03
C HIS A 296 18.58 9.46 2.07
N LEU A 297 18.03 10.23 3.01
CA LEU A 297 17.12 9.77 4.04
C LEU A 297 15.77 10.48 3.89
N PHE A 298 14.70 9.72 4.00
CA PHE A 298 13.35 10.27 3.96
C PHE A 298 12.61 9.87 5.23
N PHE A 299 11.80 10.76 5.72
CA PHE A 299 10.79 10.49 6.74
C PHE A 299 9.45 11.04 6.28
N ASN A 300 8.41 10.23 6.40
CA ASN A 300 7.06 10.57 6.02
C ASN A 300 6.09 10.07 7.09
N ALA A 301 5.13 10.90 7.46
CA ALA A 301 3.97 10.52 8.25
C ALA A 301 2.72 10.67 7.38
N TYR A 302 1.74 9.80 7.62
CA TYR A 302 0.46 9.78 6.91
C TYR A 302 -0.66 9.54 7.92
N PHE A 303 -1.69 10.36 7.84
CA PHE A 303 -2.92 10.23 8.61
C PHE A 303 -4.04 9.91 7.63
N GLU A 304 -4.63 8.73 7.77
CA GLU A 304 -5.67 8.25 6.89
C GLU A 304 -7.02 8.89 7.21
N SER A 305 -7.87 9.01 6.21
CA SER A 305 -9.24 9.49 6.31
C SER A 305 -10.02 9.10 5.06
N ASN A 306 -11.35 9.27 5.08
CA ASN A 306 -12.22 8.92 3.96
C ASN A 306 -12.01 7.45 3.53
N VAL A 307 -11.98 6.58 4.52
CA VAL A 307 -11.68 5.16 4.37
C VAL A 307 -12.98 4.38 4.19
N GLU A 308 -12.99 3.47 3.21
CA GLU A 308 -14.10 2.56 2.93
C GLU A 308 -13.52 1.14 2.80
N ASN A 309 -14.15 0.15 3.43
CA ASN A 309 -13.86 -1.29 3.34
C ASN A 309 -12.41 -1.66 3.67
N ARG A 310 -11.80 -0.98 4.64
CA ARG A 310 -10.42 -1.26 5.07
C ARG A 310 -10.11 -0.66 6.44
N PRO A 311 -8.98 -1.04 7.06
CA PRO A 311 -8.50 -0.38 8.28
C PRO A 311 -8.19 1.10 8.03
N GLU A 312 -8.54 1.97 8.99
CA GLU A 312 -8.17 3.39 9.06
C GLU A 312 -7.16 3.63 10.16
N GLY A 313 -6.08 4.37 9.87
CA GLY A 313 -5.07 4.64 10.86
C GLY A 313 -3.95 5.57 10.41
N GLU A 314 -2.76 5.28 10.88
CA GLU A 314 -1.57 6.09 10.65
C GLU A 314 -0.44 5.25 10.06
N ARG A 315 0.40 5.90 9.23
CA ARG A 315 1.62 5.28 8.71
C ARG A 315 2.81 6.19 8.90
N TYR A 316 3.92 5.60 9.31
CA TYR A 316 5.21 6.26 9.44
C TYR A 316 6.23 5.52 8.59
N ASN A 317 6.83 6.21 7.61
CA ASN A 317 7.76 5.61 6.67
C ASN A 317 9.14 6.23 6.77
N LEU A 318 10.15 5.38 6.98
CA LEU A 318 11.56 5.71 6.86
C LEU A 318 12.09 5.10 5.57
N ARG A 319 12.79 5.89 4.74
CA ARG A 319 13.42 5.39 3.52
C ARG A 319 14.88 5.84 3.47
N PHE A 320 15.75 4.87 3.27
CA PHE A 320 17.16 5.06 2.95
C PHE A 320 17.38 4.79 1.47
N VAL A 321 18.14 5.64 0.79
CA VAL A 321 18.53 5.47 -0.62
C VAL A 321 20.03 5.67 -0.74
N HIS A 322 20.70 4.73 -1.41
CA HIS A 322 22.13 4.83 -1.73
C HIS A 322 22.39 4.50 -3.19
N HIS A 323 23.20 5.34 -3.84
CA HIS A 323 23.72 5.15 -5.20
C HIS A 323 25.19 4.72 -5.12
N PHE A 324 25.59 3.66 -5.83
CA PHE A 324 26.93 3.08 -5.85
C PHE A 324 27.82 3.66 -6.95
#